data_b4661a86cd9cae6d417deb0310ada720
#
_entry.id   b4661a86cd9cae6d417deb0310ada720
#
_cell.length_a   1.000
_cell.length_b   1.000
_cell.length_c   1.000
_cell.angle_alpha   90.00
_cell.angle_beta   90.00
_cell.angle_gamma   90.00
#
_symmetry.space_group_name_H-M   'P 1'
#
loop_
_entity.id
_entity.type
_entity.pdbx_description
1 polymer ?
#
loop_
_entity_poly.entity_id
_entity_poly.type
_entity_poly.pdbx_seq_one_letter_code
_entity_poly.pdbx_strand_id
1 'polypeptide(L)'
;MRRAMPKKRIEVETVTGNVFADLGYADARERTLKVELAMEVNRVLGERGIAQQHAAKLLGIRQPHVSDLVRYRLNRFSVERLLDFLTRLGRDVEIRIAPRRSGRRRSAVQVRHLA
;
A
#
# COMPACT_ATOMS: atom_id res chain seq x y z
N MET A 1 -11.87 18.10 -16.60
CA MET A 1 -11.61 17.77 -16.26
C MET A 1 -11.48 17.73 -15.51
N ARG A 2 -11.36 17.62 -15.21
CA ARG A 2 -11.21 17.38 -14.52
C ARG A 2 -10.71 17.44 -13.69
N ARG A 3 -10.51 17.41 -13.11
CA ARG A 3 -10.11 17.45 -12.28
C ARG A 3 -9.41 17.03 -11.56
N ALA A 4 -9.03 17.12 -11.08
CA ALA A 4 -8.17 16.89 -10.43
C ALA A 4 -8.33 16.05 -9.50
N MET A 5 -8.05 15.54 -9.26
CA MET A 5 -8.12 14.76 -8.49
C MET A 5 -7.32 14.79 -7.62
N PRO A 6 -7.32 14.60 -6.92
CA PRO A 6 -6.66 14.64 -5.89
C PRO A 6 -5.93 13.72 -5.67
N LYS A 7 -5.57 13.41 -5.73
CA LYS A 7 -4.79 12.80 -5.48
C LYS A 7 -4.79 11.77 -4.84
N LYS A 8 -4.73 11.45 -4.21
CA LYS A 8 -4.51 10.47 -3.61
C LYS A 8 -5.45 9.55 -3.51
N ARG A 9 -6.37 9.65 -3.49
CA ARG A 9 -7.21 8.80 -3.30
C ARG A 9 -7.83 8.42 -4.35
N ILE A 10 -7.44 7.98 -4.93
CA ILE A 10 -7.74 7.48 -5.92
C ILE A 10 -8.93 6.86 -6.01
N GLU A 11 -9.18 6.04 -5.53
CA GLU A 11 -10.19 5.38 -5.65
C GLU A 11 -11.21 5.76 -5.00
N VAL A 12 -11.21 6.55 -4.59
CA VAL A 12 -12.05 6.96 -3.82
C VAL A 12 -13.29 6.99 -4.26
N GLU A 13 -13.67 6.58 -4.89
CA GLU A 13 -14.70 6.49 -5.24
C GLU A 13 -15.66 6.51 -4.62
N THR A 14 -16.23 6.55 -4.54
CA THR A 14 -17.09 6.59 -4.34
C THR A 14 -18.04 6.06 -3.73
N VAL A 15 -18.66 6.45 -3.21
CA VAL A 15 -19.49 6.00 -2.41
C VAL A 15 -20.77 5.77 -2.88
N THR A 16 -21.40 4.85 -2.54
CA THR A 16 -22.63 4.53 -3.05
C THR A 16 -23.68 4.82 -2.07
N GLY A 17 -24.78 4.22 -2.09
CA GLY A 17 -25.89 4.57 -1.26
C GLY A 17 -25.78 4.20 0.19
N ASN A 18 -24.97 3.25 0.53
CA ASN A 18 -24.83 2.85 1.92
C ASN A 18 -23.50 3.31 2.45
N VAL A 19 -23.51 4.41 3.16
CA VAL A 19 -22.28 5.03 3.64
C VAL A 19 -21.50 4.12 4.56
N PHE A 20 -22.18 3.41 5.44
CA PHE A 20 -21.48 2.56 6.38
C PHE A 20 -20.85 1.34 5.71
N ALA A 21 -21.56 0.77 4.75
CA ALA A 21 -21.00 -0.33 3.99
C ALA A 21 -19.83 0.14 3.17
N ASP A 22 -19.92 1.36 2.62
CA ASP A 22 -18.83 1.89 1.84
C ASP A 22 -17.61 2.15 2.70
N LEU A 23 -17.82 2.66 3.91
CA LEU A 23 -16.70 2.88 4.83
C LEU A 23 -16.07 1.55 5.21
N GLY A 24 -16.86 0.53 5.47
CA GLY A 24 -16.33 -0.78 5.78
C GLY A 24 -15.53 -1.36 4.63
N TYR A 25 -16.03 -1.19 3.41
CA TYR A 25 -15.34 -1.66 2.24
C TYR A 25 -14.01 -0.90 2.04
N ALA A 26 -14.05 0.41 2.21
CA ALA A 26 -12.84 1.22 2.05
C ALA A 26 -11.78 0.84 3.09
N ASP A 27 -12.21 0.59 4.32
CA ASP A 27 -11.30 0.21 5.37
C ASP A 27 -10.67 -1.15 5.09
N ALA A 28 -11.47 -2.10 4.65
CA ALA A 28 -10.97 -3.44 4.32
C ALA A 28 -10.02 -3.37 3.14
N ARG A 29 -10.33 -2.52 2.17
CA ARG A 29 -9.48 -2.35 1.00
C ARG A 29 -8.14 -1.74 1.38
N GLU A 30 -8.17 -0.77 2.29
CA GLU A 30 -6.93 -0.15 2.76
C GLU A 30 -6.07 -1.16 3.49
N ARG A 31 -6.67 -1.98 4.35
CA ARG A 31 -5.92 -3.01 5.06
C ARG A 31 -5.28 -4.01 4.10
N THR A 32 -6.04 -4.42 3.08
CA THR A 32 -5.52 -5.35 2.09
C THR A 32 -4.34 -4.73 1.34
N LEU A 33 -4.47 -3.47 0.97
CA LEU A 33 -3.42 -2.77 0.26
C LEU A 33 -2.16 -2.68 1.12
N LYS A 34 -2.32 -2.37 2.40
CA LYS A 34 -1.17 -2.29 3.31
C LYS A 34 -0.45 -3.64 3.40
N VAL A 35 -1.22 -4.73 3.49
CA VAL A 35 -0.60 -6.05 3.55
C VAL A 35 0.18 -6.32 2.27
N GLU A 36 -0.40 -6.02 1.14
CA GLU A 36 0.27 -6.27 -0.14
C GLU A 36 1.54 -5.43 -0.29
N LEU A 37 1.48 -4.18 0.14
CA LEU A 37 2.68 -3.34 0.08
C LEU A 37 3.73 -3.83 1.05
N ALA A 38 3.32 -4.25 2.24
CA ALA A 38 4.26 -4.80 3.22
C ALA A 38 4.89 -6.09 2.69
N MET A 39 4.14 -6.89 1.95
CA MET A 39 4.69 -8.08 1.35
C MET A 39 5.82 -7.74 0.37
N GLU A 40 5.64 -6.67 -0.40
CA GLU A 40 6.69 -6.24 -1.31
C GLU A 40 7.92 -5.76 -0.55
N VAL A 41 7.72 -4.99 0.50
CA VAL A 41 8.84 -4.53 1.32
C VAL A 41 9.58 -5.73 1.90
N ASN A 42 8.83 -6.66 2.49
CA ASN A 42 9.43 -7.83 3.11
C ASN A 42 10.11 -8.73 2.09
N ARG A 43 9.58 -8.80 0.87
CA ARG A 43 10.22 -9.55 -0.19
C ARG A 43 11.62 -8.99 -0.48
N VAL A 44 11.73 -7.67 -0.60
CA VAL A 44 13.02 -7.05 -0.88
C VAL A 44 14.00 -7.28 0.26
N LEU A 45 13.52 -7.11 1.49
CA LEU A 45 14.38 -7.32 2.65
C LEU A 45 14.88 -8.76 2.71
N GLY A 46 14.00 -9.71 2.43
CA GLY A 46 14.36 -11.12 2.45
C GLY A 46 15.30 -11.49 1.32
N GLU A 47 15.03 -11.02 0.12
CA GLU A 47 15.86 -11.34 -1.03
C GLU A 47 17.27 -10.80 -0.90
N ARG A 48 17.41 -9.65 -0.26
CA ARG A 48 18.72 -9.06 -0.08
C ARG A 48 19.38 -9.46 1.23
N GLY A 49 18.70 -10.25 2.04
CA GLY A 49 19.24 -10.69 3.32
C GLY A 49 19.50 -9.53 4.27
N ILE A 50 18.64 -8.52 4.25
CA ILE A 50 18.81 -7.34 5.08
C ILE A 50 18.29 -7.62 6.48
N ALA A 51 19.16 -7.52 7.47
CA ALA A 51 18.76 -7.72 8.86
C ALA A 51 17.93 -6.53 9.34
N GLN A 52 17.12 -6.76 10.37
CA GLN A 52 16.22 -5.73 10.86
C GLN A 52 16.93 -4.45 11.27
N GLN A 53 18.12 -4.59 11.86
CA GLN A 53 18.88 -3.44 12.28
C GLN A 53 19.27 -2.57 11.09
N HIS A 54 19.71 -3.20 10.01
CA HIS A 54 20.09 -2.47 8.81
C HIS A 54 18.84 -1.92 8.10
N ALA A 55 17.77 -2.69 8.10
CA ALA A 55 16.52 -2.24 7.51
C ALA A 55 16.03 -0.97 8.20
N ALA A 56 16.18 -0.89 9.52
CA ALA A 56 15.78 0.30 10.25
C ALA A 56 16.46 1.54 9.70
N LYS A 57 17.76 1.43 9.42
CA LYS A 57 18.49 2.55 8.86
C LYS A 57 18.05 2.89 7.45
N LEU A 58 17.85 1.87 6.63
CA LEU A 58 17.42 2.10 5.25
C LEU A 58 16.03 2.74 5.17
N LEU A 59 15.13 2.28 6.03
CA LEU A 59 13.75 2.75 6.00
C LEU A 59 13.56 4.01 6.84
N GLY A 60 14.55 4.38 7.64
CA GLY A 60 14.44 5.57 8.47
C GLY A 60 13.49 5.42 9.63
N ILE A 61 13.39 4.22 10.19
CA ILE A 61 12.52 3.95 11.32
C ILE A 61 13.29 3.20 12.39
N ARG A 62 12.68 3.06 13.55
CA ARG A 62 13.32 2.35 14.65
C ARG A 62 13.16 0.86 14.49
N GLN A 63 14.11 0.11 15.01
CA GLN A 63 14.09 -1.34 14.85
C GLN A 63 12.78 -2.00 15.33
N PRO A 64 12.18 -1.60 16.45
CA PRO A 64 10.90 -2.19 16.84
C PRO A 64 9.82 -2.02 15.78
N HIS A 65 9.87 -0.91 15.03
CA HIS A 65 8.90 -0.69 13.95
C HIS A 65 9.19 -1.60 12.76
N VAL A 66 10.45 -1.90 12.51
CA VAL A 66 10.79 -2.89 11.49
C VAL A 66 10.23 -4.24 11.88
N SER A 67 10.35 -4.58 13.17
CA SER A 67 9.80 -5.83 13.65
C SER A 67 8.29 -5.90 13.42
N ASP A 68 7.59 -4.79 13.69
CA ASP A 68 6.17 -4.72 13.40
C ASP A 68 5.88 -4.95 11.93
N LEU A 69 6.64 -4.30 11.07
CA LEU A 69 6.47 -4.41 9.62
C LEU A 69 6.67 -5.85 9.16
N VAL A 70 7.71 -6.50 9.64
CA VAL A 70 8.02 -7.86 9.26
C VAL A 70 6.94 -8.82 9.72
N ARG A 71 6.28 -8.53 10.83
CA ARG A 71 5.22 -9.36 11.38
C ARG A 71 3.84 -8.93 10.93
N TYR A 72 3.77 -7.99 10.00
CA TYR A 72 2.50 -7.50 9.46
C TYR A 72 1.61 -6.86 10.50
N ARG A 73 2.21 -6.19 11.47
CA ARG A 73 1.49 -5.35 12.40
C ARG A 73 1.52 -3.94 11.83
N LEU A 74 0.54 -3.64 11.01
CA LEU A 74 0.61 -2.49 10.12
C LEU A 74 -0.17 -1.27 10.59
N ASN A 75 -0.71 -1.31 11.78
CA ASN A 75 -1.55 -0.21 12.25
C ASN A 75 -0.86 1.14 12.24
N ARG A 76 0.44 1.15 12.51
CA ARG A 76 1.14 2.43 12.56
C ARG A 76 1.62 2.91 11.21
N PHE A 77 1.50 2.10 10.18
CA PHE A 77 2.02 2.48 8.88
C PHE A 77 0.87 2.89 7.96
N SER A 78 1.03 4.03 7.31
CA SER A 78 0.09 4.44 6.27
C SER A 78 0.51 3.83 4.95
N VAL A 79 -0.40 3.81 4.00
CA VAL A 79 -0.07 3.38 2.65
C VAL A 79 1.08 4.20 2.10
N GLU A 80 1.04 5.50 2.36
CA GLU A 80 2.09 6.40 1.91
C GLU A 80 3.45 6.03 2.45
N ARG A 81 3.50 5.67 3.73
CA ARG A 81 4.76 5.27 4.34
C ARG A 81 5.30 3.99 3.72
N LEU A 82 4.41 3.06 3.44
CA LEU A 82 4.83 1.79 2.83
C LEU A 82 5.36 2.01 1.41
N LEU A 83 4.74 2.93 0.68
CA LEU A 83 5.24 3.29 -0.63
C LEU A 83 6.62 3.94 -0.54
N ASP A 84 6.82 4.79 0.46
CA ASP A 84 8.12 5.42 0.68
C ASP A 84 9.19 4.38 0.99
N PHE A 85 8.85 3.37 1.78
CA PHE A 85 9.81 2.31 2.09
C PHE A 85 10.27 1.61 0.80
N LEU A 86 9.35 1.33 -0.10
CA LEU A 86 9.72 0.70 -1.35
C LEU A 86 10.67 1.57 -2.15
N THR A 87 10.39 2.86 -2.18
CA THR A 87 11.27 3.80 -2.87
C THR A 87 12.66 3.82 -2.24
N ARG A 88 12.72 3.81 -0.92
CA ARG A 88 14.00 3.79 -0.21
C ARG A 88 14.77 2.51 -0.46
N LEU A 89 14.06 1.43 -0.76
CA LEU A 89 14.70 0.18 -1.08
C LEU A 89 15.06 0.06 -2.56
N GLY A 90 14.90 1.13 -3.30
CA GLY A 90 15.29 1.15 -4.70
C GLY A 90 14.26 0.57 -5.64
N ARG A 91 13.02 0.45 -5.19
CA ARG A 91 11.95 -0.05 -6.08
C ARG A 91 11.22 1.13 -6.67
N ASP A 92 10.93 1.06 -7.94
CA ASP A 92 10.09 2.06 -8.58
C ASP A 92 8.65 1.68 -8.37
N VAL A 93 7.84 2.67 -7.97
CA VAL A 93 6.42 2.44 -7.76
C VAL A 93 5.66 3.17 -8.85
N GLU A 94 4.82 2.43 -9.56
CA GLU A 94 4.00 2.98 -10.62
C GLU A 94 2.55 2.92 -10.20
N ILE A 95 1.83 4.00 -10.41
CA ILE A 95 0.39 4.00 -10.14
C ILE A 95 -0.33 4.17 -11.47
N ARG A 96 -1.14 3.19 -11.81
CA ARG A 96 -1.90 3.22 -13.05
C ARG A 96 -3.35 3.39 -12.76
N ILE A 97 -3.97 4.28 -13.46
CA ILE A 97 -5.40 4.54 -13.32
C ILE A 97 -6.04 4.23 -14.65
N ALA A 98 -6.99 3.31 -14.63
CA ALA A 98 -7.61 2.84 -15.86
C ALA A 98 -9.11 2.74 -15.66
N PRO A 99 -9.86 2.71 -16.76
CA PRO A 99 -11.30 2.51 -16.65
C PRO A 99 -11.61 1.17 -16.01
N ARG A 100 -12.73 1.12 -15.30
CA ARG A 100 -13.16 -0.10 -14.67
C ARG A 100 -13.49 -1.13 -15.74
N ARG A 101 -13.07 -2.37 -15.47
CA ARG A 101 -13.42 -3.43 -16.37
C ARG A 101 -14.87 -3.73 -16.34
N SER A 102 -15.38 -4.14 -17.47
CA SER A 102 -16.76 -4.56 -17.59
C SER A 102 -17.06 -5.69 -16.63
N GLY A 103 -18.19 -5.65 -15.99
CA GLY A 103 -18.58 -6.68 -15.05
C GLY A 103 -18.10 -6.48 -13.63
N ARG A 104 -17.19 -5.55 -13.42
CA ARG A 104 -16.69 -5.30 -12.09
C ARG A 104 -17.64 -4.37 -11.36
N ARG A 105 -18.02 -4.74 -10.15
CA ARG A 105 -18.95 -3.90 -9.42
C ARG A 105 -18.27 -2.79 -8.67
N ARG A 106 -17.06 -3.00 -8.23
CA ARG A 106 -16.32 -1.99 -7.48
C ARG A 106 -14.92 -1.87 -8.00
N SER A 107 -14.36 -0.69 -7.85
CA SER A 107 -12.98 -0.51 -8.21
C SER A 107 -12.11 -1.34 -7.30
N ALA A 108 -10.96 -1.67 -7.77
CA ALA A 108 -10.01 -2.44 -6.99
C ALA A 108 -8.65 -1.80 -7.10
N VAL A 109 -7.92 -1.87 -6.01
CA VAL A 109 -6.52 -1.48 -6.00
C VAL A 109 -5.72 -2.75 -5.85
N GLN A 110 -4.78 -2.95 -6.74
CA GLN A 110 -3.98 -4.17 -6.75
C GLN A 110 -2.52 -3.81 -6.69
N VAL A 111 -1.75 -4.64 -6.01
CA VAL A 111 -0.31 -4.51 -6.00
C VAL A 111 0.25 -5.63 -6.85
N ARG A 112 1.06 -5.27 -7.85
CA ARG A 112 1.69 -6.24 -8.70
C ARG A 112 3.17 -6.08 -8.63
N HIS A 113 3.84 -7.21 -8.51
CA HIS A 113 5.29 -7.23 -8.57
C HIS A 113 5.69 -7.35 -10.04
N LEU A 114 6.48 -6.41 -10.51
CA LEU A 114 6.98 -6.46 -11.88
C LEU A 114 8.44 -6.88 -11.85
N ALA A 115 8.74 -7.83 -12.65
CA ALA A 115 10.10 -8.40 -12.69
C ALA A 115 11.10 -7.46 -13.34
#